data_c02fc531e5e745822dde4cad4d2bc1aa
#
_entry.id   c02fc531e5e745822dde4cad4d2bc1aa
#
_cell.length_a   1.000
_cell.length_b   1.000
_cell.length_c   1.000
_cell.angle_alpha   90.00
_cell.angle_beta   90.00
_cell.angle_gamma   90.00
#
_symmetry.space_group_name_H-M   'P 1'
#
loop_
_entity.id
_entity.type
_entity.pdbx_description
1 polymer ?
#
loop_
_entity_poly.entity_id
_entity_poly.type
_entity_poly.pdbx_seq_one_letter_code
_entity_poly.pdbx_strand_id
1 'polypeptide(L)'
;NDEMYAAYPKGFTREDIQYTTLSNDKVMLLNYTSGTTGFSKGVMLTGNNLAGNVTFGIRTELLKKGDKVLSFLPLAHAYGCAFDFLTATAVGTHVTLLGKTPSPKIIMKAFEEVKPNLIITVPLVIEKIYKNVIQPLINKKGMKWALNIPLLDTQIYNQIRKKLIDALG
;
A
#
# COMPACT_ATOMS: atom_id res chain seq x y z
N ASN A 1 -10.37 -13.68 20.30
CA ASN A 1 -9.15 -13.87 21.12
C ASN A 1 -9.30 -15.00 22.14
N ASP A 2 -10.49 -15.18 22.74
CA ASP A 2 -10.72 -16.16 23.82
C ASP A 2 -10.53 -17.61 23.36
N GLU A 3 -10.97 -17.93 22.13
CA GLU A 3 -10.78 -19.25 21.52
C GLU A 3 -9.28 -19.56 21.31
N MET A 4 -8.49 -18.55 20.87
CA MET A 4 -7.06 -18.71 20.68
C MET A 4 -6.34 -18.91 22.01
N TYR A 5 -6.69 -18.15 23.05
CA TYR A 5 -6.11 -18.32 24.39
C TYR A 5 -6.52 -19.65 25.03
N ALA A 6 -7.74 -20.13 24.76
CA ALA A 6 -8.18 -21.46 25.20
C ALA A 6 -7.42 -22.59 24.52
N ALA A 7 -7.15 -22.46 23.21
CA ALA A 7 -6.38 -23.45 22.44
C ALA A 7 -4.88 -23.44 22.78
N TYR A 8 -4.32 -22.28 23.12
CA TYR A 8 -2.90 -22.10 23.41
C TYR A 8 -2.67 -21.39 24.76
N PRO A 9 -2.99 -22.06 25.90
CA PRO A 9 -2.94 -21.45 27.23
C PRO A 9 -1.51 -21.05 27.67
N LYS A 10 -0.48 -21.67 27.09
CA LYS A 10 0.94 -21.32 27.30
C LYS A 10 1.49 -20.31 26.27
N GLY A 11 0.60 -19.74 25.45
CA GLY A 11 0.98 -18.89 24.32
C GLY A 11 1.23 -19.73 23.05
N PHE A 12 1.11 -19.05 21.91
CA PHE A 12 1.37 -19.63 20.59
C PHE A 12 2.85 -19.56 20.30
N THR A 13 3.46 -20.68 19.95
CA THR A 13 4.89 -20.81 19.67
C THR A 13 5.14 -21.17 18.21
N ARG A 14 6.38 -21.14 17.77
CA ARG A 14 6.76 -21.52 16.40
C ARG A 14 6.48 -23.00 16.12
N GLU A 15 6.57 -23.86 17.12
CA GLU A 15 6.30 -25.30 17.05
C GLU A 15 4.82 -25.61 16.80
N ASP A 16 3.93 -24.68 17.17
CA ASP A 16 2.48 -24.81 16.94
C ASP A 16 2.08 -24.53 15.47
N ILE A 17 3.03 -23.99 14.66
CA ILE A 17 2.76 -23.66 13.27
C ILE A 17 2.84 -24.93 12.42
N GLN A 18 1.68 -25.35 11.91
CA GLN A 18 1.59 -26.45 10.94
C GLN A 18 1.45 -25.87 9.54
N TYR A 19 2.51 -25.99 8.74
CA TYR A 19 2.45 -25.62 7.32
C TYR A 19 1.90 -26.78 6.52
N THR A 20 0.76 -26.56 5.86
CA THR A 20 0.28 -27.51 4.86
C THR A 20 1.05 -27.28 3.56
N THR A 21 1.80 -28.27 3.11
CA THR A 21 2.47 -28.26 1.80
C THR A 21 1.44 -28.45 0.70
N LEU A 22 0.97 -27.35 0.12
CA LEU A 22 0.13 -27.35 -1.07
C LEU A 22 1.01 -27.15 -2.30
N SER A 23 0.69 -27.87 -3.39
CA SER A 23 1.33 -27.61 -4.69
C SER A 23 1.02 -26.17 -5.13
N ASN A 24 2.04 -25.45 -5.58
CA ASN A 24 1.91 -24.09 -6.10
C ASN A 24 1.03 -23.98 -7.35
N ASP A 25 0.71 -25.10 -8.00
CA ASP A 25 -0.18 -25.15 -9.16
C ASP A 25 -1.67 -25.11 -8.77
N LYS A 26 -1.98 -25.28 -7.48
CA LYS A 26 -3.35 -25.17 -7.00
C LYS A 26 -3.82 -23.73 -7.01
N VAL A 27 -5.11 -23.53 -7.31
CA VAL A 27 -5.79 -22.24 -7.18
C VAL A 27 -5.83 -21.87 -5.71
N MET A 28 -5.22 -20.73 -5.38
CA MET A 28 -5.14 -20.20 -4.02
C MET A 28 -6.04 -18.98 -3.81
N LEU A 29 -6.38 -18.27 -4.89
CA LEU A 29 -7.16 -17.06 -4.83
C LEU A 29 -8.10 -16.98 -6.04
N LEU A 30 -9.33 -16.56 -5.79
CA LEU A 30 -10.33 -16.26 -6.80
C LEU A 30 -10.67 -14.78 -6.75
N ASN A 31 -10.21 -14.03 -7.76
CA ASN A 31 -10.50 -12.61 -7.90
C ASN A 31 -11.59 -12.37 -8.93
N TYR A 32 -12.52 -11.47 -8.61
CA TYR A 32 -13.56 -11.08 -9.55
C TYR A 32 -13.23 -9.74 -10.22
N THR A 33 -13.36 -9.71 -11.54
CA THR A 33 -13.22 -8.47 -12.33
C THR A 33 -14.57 -8.14 -12.96
N SER A 34 -14.89 -6.84 -13.05
CA SER A 34 -16.03 -6.37 -13.85
C SER A 34 -15.71 -6.62 -15.32
N GLY A 35 -16.31 -7.66 -15.91
CA GLY A 35 -16.13 -7.96 -17.32
C GLY A 35 -16.70 -6.85 -18.20
N THR A 36 -16.06 -6.59 -19.35
CA THR A 36 -16.53 -5.66 -20.38
C THR A 36 -17.91 -6.05 -20.95
N THR A 37 -18.34 -7.28 -20.74
CA THR A 37 -19.63 -7.85 -21.18
C THR A 37 -20.76 -7.72 -20.14
N GLY A 38 -20.54 -7.01 -19.04
CA GLY A 38 -21.53 -6.83 -17.97
C GLY A 38 -21.58 -7.94 -16.93
N PHE A 39 -20.91 -9.09 -17.15
CA PHE A 39 -20.82 -10.17 -16.19
C PHE A 39 -19.46 -10.17 -15.47
N SER A 40 -19.47 -10.34 -14.15
CA SER A 40 -18.23 -10.51 -13.39
C SER A 40 -17.54 -11.81 -13.78
N LYS A 41 -16.25 -11.75 -14.03
CA LYS A 41 -15.40 -12.90 -14.35
C LYS A 41 -14.55 -13.26 -13.14
N GLY A 42 -14.60 -14.54 -12.74
CA GLY A 42 -13.72 -15.09 -11.71
C GLY A 42 -12.35 -15.43 -12.31
N VAL A 43 -11.31 -14.76 -11.85
CA VAL A 43 -9.93 -15.03 -12.24
C VAL A 43 -9.30 -15.95 -11.19
N MET A 44 -8.94 -17.15 -11.61
CA MET A 44 -8.28 -18.14 -10.76
C MET A 44 -6.78 -17.88 -10.73
N LEU A 45 -6.24 -17.60 -9.56
CA LEU A 45 -4.82 -17.38 -9.34
C LEU A 45 -4.22 -18.56 -8.57
N THR A 46 -3.20 -19.17 -9.13
CA THR A 46 -2.46 -20.25 -8.49
C THR A 46 -1.43 -19.71 -7.50
N GLY A 47 -0.87 -20.60 -6.68
CA GLY A 47 0.27 -20.27 -5.83
C GLY A 47 1.45 -19.73 -6.63
N ASN A 48 1.73 -20.28 -7.82
CA ASN A 48 2.79 -19.80 -8.71
C ASN A 48 2.54 -18.36 -9.20
N ASN A 49 1.30 -17.99 -9.52
CA ASN A 49 0.97 -16.63 -9.93
C ASN A 49 1.27 -15.63 -8.79
N LEU A 50 0.85 -15.97 -7.56
CA LEU A 50 1.08 -15.13 -6.39
C LEU A 50 2.57 -15.07 -6.04
N ALA A 51 3.26 -16.20 -5.99
CA ALA A 51 4.68 -16.30 -5.69
C ALA A 51 5.54 -15.53 -6.70
N GLY A 52 5.17 -15.55 -8.00
CA GLY A 52 5.84 -14.78 -9.04
C GLY A 52 5.80 -13.27 -8.75
N ASN A 53 4.64 -12.73 -8.40
CA ASN A 53 4.49 -11.31 -8.05
C ASN A 53 5.24 -10.96 -6.75
N VAL A 54 5.17 -11.81 -5.73
CA VAL A 54 5.89 -11.61 -4.47
C VAL A 54 7.40 -11.63 -4.71
N THR A 55 7.90 -12.60 -5.48
CA THR A 55 9.32 -12.69 -5.84
C THR A 55 9.78 -11.45 -6.61
N PHE A 56 8.98 -10.96 -7.56
CA PHE A 56 9.25 -9.70 -8.23
C PHE A 56 9.35 -8.55 -7.24
N GLY A 57 8.35 -8.40 -6.36
CA GLY A 57 8.35 -7.34 -5.34
C GLY A 57 9.56 -7.39 -4.40
N ILE A 58 9.98 -8.58 -3.97
CA ILE A 58 11.19 -8.75 -3.15
C ILE A 58 12.44 -8.32 -3.92
N ARG A 59 12.56 -8.70 -5.20
CA ARG A 59 13.72 -8.37 -6.04
C ARG A 59 13.85 -6.88 -6.36
N THR A 60 12.81 -6.08 -6.18
CA THR A 60 12.91 -4.63 -6.35
C THR A 60 13.71 -3.95 -5.24
N GLU A 61 13.88 -4.62 -4.10
CA GLU A 61 14.57 -4.13 -2.90
C GLU A 61 14.04 -2.78 -2.37
N LEU A 62 12.79 -2.43 -2.77
CA LEU A 62 12.14 -1.19 -2.32
C LEU A 62 11.70 -1.25 -0.86
N LEU A 63 11.50 -2.46 -0.32
CA LEU A 63 11.14 -2.72 1.07
C LEU A 63 12.22 -3.53 1.76
N LYS A 64 12.48 -3.20 3.01
CA LYS A 64 13.42 -3.89 3.89
C LYS A 64 12.70 -4.44 5.12
N LYS A 65 13.28 -5.46 5.75
CA LYS A 65 12.78 -5.99 7.01
C LYS A 65 12.69 -4.88 8.06
N GLY A 66 11.53 -4.77 8.70
CA GLY A 66 11.24 -3.76 9.71
C GLY A 66 10.71 -2.43 9.16
N ASP A 67 10.71 -2.22 7.84
CA ASP A 67 10.04 -1.07 7.24
C ASP A 67 8.55 -1.08 7.57
N LYS A 68 7.92 0.10 7.52
CA LYS A 68 6.50 0.29 7.74
C LYS A 68 5.78 0.47 6.43
N VAL A 69 4.65 -0.19 6.28
CA VAL A 69 3.74 -0.07 5.12
C VAL A 69 2.34 0.20 5.63
N LEU A 70 1.66 1.15 5.03
CA LEU A 70 0.22 1.37 5.23
C LEU A 70 -0.53 0.69 4.08
N SER A 71 -1.21 -0.41 4.37
CA SER A 71 -2.07 -1.12 3.43
C SER A 71 -3.46 -0.49 3.41
N PHE A 72 -3.81 0.21 2.33
CA PHE A 72 -5.09 0.88 2.14
C PHE A 72 -5.74 0.58 0.79
N LEU A 73 -5.05 -0.13 -0.08
CA LEU A 73 -5.63 -0.64 -1.32
C LEU A 73 -6.56 -1.82 -1.03
N PRO A 74 -7.62 -2.02 -1.82
CA PRO A 74 -8.49 -3.18 -1.66
C PRO A 74 -7.72 -4.48 -1.87
N LEU A 75 -7.61 -5.31 -0.85
CA LEU A 75 -6.93 -6.62 -0.94
C LEU A 75 -7.68 -7.61 -1.84
N ALA A 76 -8.94 -7.32 -2.19
CA ALA A 76 -9.68 -8.06 -3.21
C ALA A 76 -9.14 -7.84 -4.63
N HIS A 77 -8.31 -6.82 -4.86
CA HIS A 77 -7.61 -6.61 -6.13
C HIS A 77 -6.22 -7.21 -6.09
N ALA A 78 -5.82 -7.88 -7.18
CA ALA A 78 -4.54 -8.58 -7.28
C ALA A 78 -3.34 -7.68 -6.96
N TYR A 79 -3.35 -6.42 -7.38
CA TYR A 79 -2.28 -5.46 -7.12
C TYR A 79 -2.12 -5.17 -5.62
N GLY A 80 -3.20 -4.82 -4.92
CA GLY A 80 -3.18 -4.59 -3.48
C GLY A 80 -2.80 -5.86 -2.71
N CYS A 81 -3.38 -7.00 -3.09
CA CYS A 81 -3.06 -8.29 -2.47
C CYS A 81 -1.56 -8.63 -2.61
N ALA A 82 -1.01 -8.54 -3.83
CA ALA A 82 0.35 -8.96 -4.11
C ALA A 82 1.40 -8.03 -3.49
N PHE A 83 1.25 -6.72 -3.65
CA PHE A 83 2.31 -5.77 -3.30
C PHE A 83 2.09 -5.09 -1.95
N ASP A 84 0.86 -4.69 -1.65
CA ASP A 84 0.52 -3.96 -0.43
C ASP A 84 0.48 -4.89 0.81
N PHE A 85 0.24 -6.19 0.60
CA PHE A 85 0.12 -7.16 1.67
C PHE A 85 1.12 -8.33 1.57
N LEU A 86 1.04 -9.16 0.52
CA LEU A 86 1.85 -10.39 0.45
C LEU A 86 3.36 -10.11 0.37
N THR A 87 3.79 -9.20 -0.50
CA THR A 87 5.23 -8.83 -0.62
C THR A 87 5.70 -8.17 0.67
N ALA A 88 4.95 -7.23 1.21
CA ALA A 88 5.29 -6.55 2.45
C ALA A 88 5.45 -7.55 3.61
N THR A 89 4.52 -8.50 3.74
CA THR A 89 4.59 -9.56 4.76
C THR A 89 5.79 -10.49 4.52
N ALA A 90 6.04 -10.90 3.27
CA ALA A 90 7.15 -11.80 2.94
C ALA A 90 8.53 -11.19 3.20
N VAL A 91 8.68 -9.88 3.01
CA VAL A 91 9.90 -9.13 3.36
C VAL A 91 10.08 -8.99 4.88
N GLY A 92 8.99 -9.10 5.64
CA GLY A 92 9.00 -8.92 7.10
C GLY A 92 8.89 -7.46 7.51
N THR A 93 8.06 -6.70 6.79
CA THR A 93 7.73 -5.30 7.13
C THR A 93 6.63 -5.25 8.20
N HIS A 94 6.48 -4.10 8.79
CA HIS A 94 5.36 -3.80 9.68
C HIS A 94 4.16 -3.29 8.87
N VAL A 95 3.20 -4.16 8.59
CA VAL A 95 2.01 -3.84 7.79
C VAL A 95 0.91 -3.32 8.69
N THR A 96 0.49 -2.07 8.49
CA THR A 96 -0.68 -1.47 9.13
C THR A 96 -1.85 -1.49 8.15
N LEU A 97 -2.94 -2.16 8.50
CA LEU A 97 -4.15 -2.19 7.69
C LEU A 97 -5.03 -0.97 8.00
N LEU A 98 -5.46 -0.25 6.96
CA LEU A 98 -6.40 0.85 7.12
C LEU A 98 -7.81 0.30 7.37
N GLY A 99 -8.22 0.12 8.60
CA GLY A 99 -9.51 -0.46 8.99
C GLY A 99 -10.76 0.38 8.66
N LYS A 100 -10.65 1.35 7.73
CA LYS A 100 -11.73 2.28 7.34
C LYS A 100 -11.78 2.43 5.81
N THR A 101 -12.94 2.82 5.30
CA THR A 101 -13.07 3.16 3.88
C THR A 101 -12.10 4.29 3.51
N PRO A 102 -11.23 4.08 2.51
CA PRO A 102 -10.21 5.04 2.15
C PRO A 102 -10.84 6.34 1.61
N SER A 103 -10.54 7.45 2.27
CA SER A 103 -10.79 8.80 1.74
C SER A 103 -9.51 9.61 1.86
N PRO A 104 -9.31 10.69 1.07
CA PRO A 104 -8.10 11.50 1.16
C PRO A 104 -7.75 11.93 2.58
N LYS A 105 -8.75 12.37 3.35
CA LYS A 105 -8.56 12.80 4.75
C LYS A 105 -8.12 11.65 5.67
N ILE A 106 -8.72 10.47 5.51
CA ILE A 106 -8.41 9.30 6.34
C ILE A 106 -7.01 8.77 5.98
N ILE A 107 -6.68 8.70 4.69
CA ILE A 107 -5.37 8.26 4.20
C ILE A 107 -4.26 9.19 4.71
N MET A 108 -4.45 10.52 4.57
CA MET A 108 -3.45 11.49 5.04
C MET A 108 -3.21 11.38 6.55
N LYS A 109 -4.28 11.25 7.35
CA LYS A 109 -4.14 11.03 8.78
C LYS A 109 -3.40 9.74 9.12
N ALA A 110 -3.69 8.67 8.38
CA ALA A 110 -3.01 7.38 8.57
C ALA A 110 -1.52 7.46 8.17
N PHE A 111 -1.15 8.22 7.14
CA PHE A 111 0.24 8.48 6.81
C PHE A 111 0.99 9.21 7.92
N GLU A 112 0.38 10.24 8.52
CA GLU A 112 0.96 10.97 9.65
C GLU A 112 1.20 10.05 10.87
N GLU A 113 0.29 9.11 11.12
CA GLU A 113 0.37 8.18 12.25
C GLU A 113 1.37 7.04 12.00
N VAL A 114 1.35 6.44 10.82
CA VAL A 114 2.15 5.24 10.47
C VAL A 114 3.56 5.62 10.04
N LYS A 115 3.70 6.71 9.27
CA LYS A 115 4.95 7.15 8.62
C LYS A 115 5.57 6.01 7.80
N PRO A 116 4.91 5.58 6.72
CA PRO A 116 5.37 4.44 5.94
C PRO A 116 6.68 4.76 5.20
N ASN A 117 7.56 3.76 5.10
CA ASN A 117 8.79 3.85 4.33
C ASN A 117 8.54 3.76 2.81
N LEU A 118 7.48 3.05 2.42
CA LEU A 118 7.04 2.93 1.04
C LEU A 118 5.53 3.06 0.95
N ILE A 119 5.06 3.83 -0.02
CA ILE A 119 3.64 3.99 -0.33
C ILE A 119 3.34 3.30 -1.65
N ILE A 120 2.54 2.24 -1.59
CA ILE A 120 2.04 1.53 -2.76
C ILE A 120 0.63 2.06 -3.05
N THR A 121 0.43 2.62 -4.24
CA THR A 121 -0.81 3.31 -4.55
C THR A 121 -1.16 3.24 -6.04
N VAL A 122 -2.32 3.78 -6.39
CA VAL A 122 -2.80 3.90 -7.76
C VAL A 122 -2.88 5.36 -8.20
N PRO A 123 -2.78 5.67 -9.51
CA PRO A 123 -2.75 7.04 -10.03
C PRO A 123 -3.86 7.93 -9.49
N LEU A 124 -5.08 7.41 -9.37
CA LEU A 124 -6.23 8.16 -8.86
C LEU A 124 -6.02 8.73 -7.45
N VAL A 125 -5.32 8.01 -6.57
CA VAL A 125 -5.01 8.48 -5.21
C VAL A 125 -4.00 9.61 -5.27
N ILE A 126 -2.94 9.47 -6.08
CA ILE A 126 -1.92 10.51 -6.28
C ILE A 126 -2.57 11.78 -6.86
N GLU A 127 -3.43 11.64 -7.86
CA GLU A 127 -4.17 12.79 -8.42
C GLU A 127 -5.01 13.51 -7.37
N LYS A 128 -5.70 12.77 -6.50
CA LYS A 128 -6.50 13.37 -5.42
C LYS A 128 -5.61 14.08 -4.39
N ILE A 129 -4.47 13.50 -4.03
CA ILE A 129 -3.50 14.16 -3.16
C ILE A 129 -2.96 15.43 -3.82
N TYR A 130 -2.58 15.35 -5.10
CA TYR A 130 -2.13 16.52 -5.87
C TYR A 130 -3.19 17.63 -5.87
N LYS A 131 -4.43 17.33 -6.25
CA LYS A 131 -5.52 18.29 -6.31
C LYS A 131 -5.85 18.94 -4.96
N ASN A 132 -5.79 18.15 -3.89
CA ASN A 132 -6.21 18.62 -2.55
C ASN A 132 -5.08 19.26 -1.74
N VAL A 133 -3.83 18.88 -1.96
CA VAL A 133 -2.69 19.34 -1.17
C VAL A 133 -1.80 20.29 -1.98
N ILE A 134 -1.41 19.92 -3.20
CA ILE A 134 -0.39 20.64 -3.98
C ILE A 134 -1.03 21.78 -4.77
N GLN A 135 -2.09 21.50 -5.50
CA GLN A 135 -2.73 22.48 -6.39
C GLN A 135 -3.19 23.76 -5.68
N PRO A 136 -3.76 23.71 -4.44
CA PRO A 136 -4.09 24.92 -3.70
C PRO A 136 -2.85 25.76 -3.31
N LEU A 137 -1.69 25.13 -3.12
CA LEU A 137 -0.45 25.83 -2.83
C LEU A 137 0.07 26.57 -4.08
N ILE A 138 0.07 25.90 -5.23
CA ILE A 138 0.55 26.45 -6.50
C ILE A 138 -0.39 27.57 -7.02
N ASN A 139 -1.69 27.45 -6.76
CA ASN A 139 -2.68 28.41 -7.21
C ASN A 139 -2.80 29.69 -6.37
N LYS A 140 -2.01 29.85 -5.31
CA LYS A 140 -1.95 31.10 -4.56
C LYS A 140 -1.48 32.25 -5.46
N LYS A 141 -2.10 33.43 -5.29
CA LYS A 141 -1.71 34.66 -6.02
C LYS A 141 -0.20 34.89 -5.89
N GLY A 142 0.49 35.10 -7.00
CA GLY A 142 1.93 35.30 -7.06
C GLY A 142 2.78 34.02 -7.14
N MET A 143 2.26 32.86 -6.75
CA MET A 143 3.04 31.61 -6.78
C MET A 143 3.34 31.17 -8.22
N LYS A 144 2.37 31.30 -9.13
CA LYS A 144 2.57 31.01 -10.56
C LYS A 144 3.61 31.91 -11.21
N TRP A 145 3.68 33.17 -10.80
CA TRP A 145 4.69 34.10 -11.25
C TRP A 145 6.06 33.76 -10.68
N ALA A 146 6.14 33.47 -9.37
CA ALA A 146 7.38 33.11 -8.69
C ALA A 146 8.01 31.80 -9.22
N LEU A 147 7.19 30.85 -9.70
CA LEU A 147 7.65 29.60 -10.33
C LEU A 147 8.34 29.81 -11.69
N ASN A 148 8.17 30.99 -12.31
CA ASN A 148 8.86 31.34 -13.56
C ASN A 148 10.19 32.09 -13.33
N ILE A 149 10.58 32.32 -12.06
CA ILE A 149 11.83 32.99 -11.71
C ILE A 149 12.85 31.93 -11.28
N PRO A 150 14.01 31.80 -12.00
CA PRO A 150 15.09 30.91 -11.60
C PRO A 150 15.54 31.20 -10.15
N LEU A 151 15.86 30.17 -9.37
CA LEU A 151 16.16 30.18 -7.95
C LEU A 151 14.92 30.23 -7.03
N LEU A 152 13.88 31.02 -7.34
CA LEU A 152 12.63 31.01 -6.58
C LEU A 152 11.83 29.74 -6.85
N ASP A 153 11.82 29.26 -8.07
CA ASP A 153 11.21 27.98 -8.46
C ASP A 153 11.79 26.82 -7.62
N THR A 154 13.11 26.74 -7.52
CA THR A 154 13.80 25.70 -6.75
C THR A 154 13.44 25.76 -5.26
N GLN A 155 13.36 26.95 -4.69
CA GLN A 155 12.96 27.13 -3.29
C GLN A 155 11.50 26.72 -3.08
N ILE A 156 10.61 27.09 -4.00
CA ILE A 156 9.19 26.73 -3.95
C ILE A 156 9.01 25.21 -4.07
N TYR A 157 9.69 24.56 -5.03
CA TYR A 157 9.66 23.10 -5.18
C TYR A 157 10.18 22.39 -3.93
N ASN A 158 11.24 22.89 -3.30
CA ASN A 158 11.76 22.33 -2.05
C ASN A 158 10.76 22.49 -0.89
N GLN A 159 10.05 23.60 -0.80
CA GLN A 159 9.00 23.79 0.19
C GLN A 159 7.78 22.86 -0.06
N ILE A 160 7.38 22.70 -1.33
CA ILE A 160 6.31 21.77 -1.69
C ILE A 160 6.72 20.34 -1.38
N ARG A 161 7.95 19.95 -1.74
CA ARG A 161 8.53 18.65 -1.44
C ARG A 161 8.55 18.36 0.05
N LYS A 162 9.03 19.33 0.85
CA LYS A 162 9.04 19.20 2.30
C LYS A 162 7.64 19.00 2.86
N LYS A 163 6.66 19.82 2.43
CA LYS A 163 5.26 19.66 2.86
C LYS A 163 4.65 18.33 2.43
N LEU A 164 5.02 17.79 1.27
CA LEU A 164 4.59 16.47 0.84
C LEU A 164 5.19 15.38 1.71
N ILE A 165 6.49 15.44 1.97
CA ILE A 165 7.17 14.49 2.85
C ILE A 165 6.55 14.55 4.24
N ASP A 166 6.37 15.73 4.80
CA ASP A 166 5.77 15.92 6.13
C ASP A 166 4.31 15.41 6.18
N ALA A 167 3.59 15.46 5.06
CA ALA A 167 2.20 15.02 4.97
C ALA A 167 2.06 13.51 4.69
N LEU A 168 3.07 12.90 4.10
CA LEU A 168 3.06 11.48 3.75
C LEU A 168 3.80 10.61 4.79
N GLY A 169 4.52 11.21 5.73
CA GLY A 169 5.28 10.58 6.80
C GLY A 169 6.77 10.59 6.57
#